data_b29f4696424b3559a4cf68b0361fb391
#
_entry.id   b29f4696424b3559a4cf68b0361fb391
#
_cell.length_a   1.000
_cell.length_b   1.000
_cell.length_c   1.000
_cell.angle_alpha   90.00
_cell.angle_beta   90.00
_cell.angle_gamma   90.00
#
_symmetry.space_group_name_H-M   'P 1'
#
loop_
_entity.id
_entity.type
_entity.pdbx_description
1 polymer ?
#
loop_
_entity_poly.entity_id
_entity_poly.type
_entity_poly.pdbx_seq_one_letter_code
_entity_poly.pdbx_strand_id
1 'polypeptide(L)'
;GGPSKVSPDCAGWDRLGATCLWSADGLGATSASSDNPNSDMMPIKAVSIQWLSKHYDEIEEEPGMIVIDEAHHALAKTYKGMWDRFPKAKFLGLTATPCRLNGKGFTDLFDVLVQSWSVPEFISKGRLATYDFVSIKSDGVTQRLIDSLQKRGADGDYQNKEMDMLLNKKPSIERLYQSLEEFGKDRKGIVYAINISHAQKITKLYQENGVKAIAIDSKTPATERQQDIEAFKKGDIQVLVNVDIFSEGFDCPDVEFVQLARPTLSLAKYLQMVGRGLRVAKGKKNCVIIDNVGLYRVFGLPSQVWNWNAMFEGKLKVGKRKETPKDREFFLMNEKQDDIQIHPDSEMMMVMSHEELLQTIQYREFVDSRGEFAIIKLPDGKMTVVNRQGEQVLEPGDY
;
A
#
# COMPACT_ATOMS: atom_id res chain seq x y z
N GLY A 1 34.90 18.73 4.11
CA GLY A 1 33.55 18.62 4.41
C GLY A 1 33.20 17.21 4.85
N GLY A 2 32.98 16.97 6.14
CA GLY A 2 32.52 15.71 6.67
C GLY A 2 30.98 15.62 6.64
N PRO A 3 30.40 14.42 6.74
CA PRO A 3 28.95 14.26 6.68
C PRO A 3 28.30 14.90 7.90
N SER A 4 27.26 15.71 7.65
CA SER A 4 26.44 16.34 8.68
C SER A 4 25.76 15.25 9.54
N LYS A 5 25.97 15.33 10.85
CA LYS A 5 25.30 14.47 11.82
C LYS A 5 23.81 14.78 11.82
N VAL A 6 22.99 13.80 11.45
CA VAL A 6 21.55 13.83 11.66
C VAL A 6 21.30 13.75 13.17
N SER A 7 20.52 14.69 13.70
CA SER A 7 20.15 14.73 15.13
C SER A 7 19.30 13.52 15.50
N PRO A 8 19.45 12.95 16.72
CA PRO A 8 18.69 11.78 17.18
C PRO A 8 17.19 12.01 17.42
N ASP A 9 16.72 13.25 17.35
CA ASP A 9 15.35 13.62 17.76
C ASP A 9 14.25 13.33 16.71
N CYS A 10 14.57 12.70 15.58
CA CYS A 10 13.57 12.29 14.58
C CYS A 10 12.72 11.07 15.00
N ALA A 11 12.96 10.47 16.16
CA ALA A 11 12.29 9.24 16.63
C ALA A 11 10.83 9.43 17.07
N GLY A 12 10.31 10.66 17.10
CA GLY A 12 8.93 10.98 17.49
C GLY A 12 7.90 11.01 16.33
N TRP A 13 8.35 10.88 15.10
CA TRP A 13 7.55 11.20 13.90
C TRP A 13 6.68 10.06 13.39
N ASP A 14 6.95 8.82 13.82
CA ASP A 14 6.28 7.62 13.32
C ASP A 14 4.82 7.42 13.79
N ARG A 15 4.28 8.33 14.59
CA ARG A 15 2.95 8.14 15.18
C ARG A 15 1.81 8.86 14.46
N LEU A 16 2.09 9.73 13.50
CA LEU A 16 1.09 10.70 13.03
C LEU A 16 1.15 10.82 11.50
N GLY A 17 0.51 9.88 10.81
CA GLY A 17 0.47 9.80 9.36
C GLY A 17 -0.11 11.03 8.69
N ALA A 18 0.62 12.01 8.41
CA ALA A 18 0.60 13.05 7.41
C ALA A 18 1.43 14.24 7.87
N THR A 19 2.42 14.59 7.09
CA THR A 19 3.33 15.70 7.36
C THR A 19 3.01 16.85 6.42
N CYS A 20 2.84 18.05 6.95
CA CYS A 20 2.74 19.26 6.14
C CYS A 20 4.10 19.95 6.10
N LEU A 21 4.54 20.29 4.90
CA LEU A 21 5.76 21.07 4.63
C LEU A 21 5.36 22.43 4.05
N TRP A 22 5.91 23.53 4.55
CA TRP A 22 5.75 24.84 3.88
C TRP A 22 7.07 25.58 3.73
N SER A 23 7.13 26.46 2.75
CA SER A 23 8.28 27.31 2.50
C SER A 23 7.87 28.78 2.58
N ALA A 24 8.61 29.57 3.34
CA ALA A 24 8.64 31.02 3.23
C ALA A 24 9.97 31.40 2.58
N ASP A 25 9.91 31.92 1.36
CA ASP A 25 11.00 32.42 0.52
C ASP A 25 12.43 31.85 0.70
N GLY A 26 12.85 30.97 -0.21
CA GLY A 26 14.26 30.64 -0.47
C GLY A 26 14.78 29.29 0.04
N LEU A 27 15.72 28.78 -0.66
CA LEU A 27 16.34 27.46 -0.64
C LEU A 27 17.08 27.06 0.64
N GLY A 28 16.61 26.08 1.36
CA GLY A 28 17.35 25.37 2.43
C GLY A 28 16.45 24.52 3.31
N ALA A 29 16.55 23.19 3.16
CA ALA A 29 15.83 22.25 4.04
C ALA A 29 16.62 21.96 5.32
N THR A 30 16.06 22.31 6.47
CA THR A 30 16.53 21.85 7.78
C THR A 30 15.33 21.35 8.59
N SER A 31 15.48 20.20 9.26
CA SER A 31 14.45 19.69 10.16
C SER A 31 14.32 20.58 11.39
N ALA A 32 13.15 21.19 11.59
CA ALA A 32 12.84 21.88 12.84
C ALA A 32 12.38 20.87 13.89
N SER A 33 12.90 20.95 15.11
CA SER A 33 12.32 20.30 16.28
C SER A 33 10.92 20.89 16.52
N SER A 34 9.98 20.09 17.00
CA SER A 34 8.56 20.41 17.20
C SER A 34 8.28 21.58 18.16
N ASP A 35 9.29 22.19 18.74
CA ASP A 35 9.12 23.06 19.90
C ASP A 35 9.18 24.57 19.61
N ASN A 36 9.55 24.98 18.38
CA ASN A 36 9.47 26.39 17.99
C ASN A 36 9.34 26.58 16.47
N PRO A 37 8.11 26.74 15.92
CA PRO A 37 7.88 26.95 14.49
C PRO A 37 8.31 28.33 13.99
N ASN A 38 8.59 29.28 14.89
CA ASN A 38 8.92 30.67 14.58
C ASN A 38 10.43 30.97 14.67
N SER A 39 11.31 29.95 14.56
CA SER A 39 12.74 30.26 14.45
C SER A 39 13.03 30.95 13.11
N ASP A 40 13.49 32.18 13.16
CA ASP A 40 13.59 33.19 12.09
C ASP A 40 14.50 32.85 10.89
N MET A 41 14.96 31.62 10.76
CA MET A 41 15.96 31.26 9.74
C MET A 41 15.66 30.02 8.92
N MET A 42 14.45 29.42 9.01
CA MET A 42 14.14 28.21 8.26
C MET A 42 13.08 28.44 7.19
N PRO A 43 13.46 28.45 5.91
CA PRO A 43 12.50 28.64 4.80
C PRO A 43 11.54 27.46 4.63
N ILE A 44 11.87 26.28 5.19
CA ILE A 44 11.00 25.08 5.16
C ILE A 44 10.78 24.59 6.57
N LYS A 45 9.51 24.44 6.95
CA LYS A 45 9.09 23.89 8.25
C LYS A 45 8.31 22.61 8.02
N ALA A 46 8.67 21.52 8.72
CA ALA A 46 7.94 20.26 8.72
C ALA A 46 7.16 20.12 10.02
N VAL A 47 5.84 19.99 9.94
CA VAL A 47 4.95 19.92 11.11
C VAL A 47 3.90 18.81 10.93
N SER A 48 3.47 18.20 12.04
CA SER A 48 2.33 17.29 11.98
C SER A 48 1.02 18.07 11.86
N ILE A 49 0.05 17.51 11.14
CA ILE A 49 -1.28 18.13 11.01
C ILE A 49 -1.98 18.25 12.36
N GLN A 50 -1.74 17.33 13.30
CA GLN A 50 -2.31 17.35 14.65
C GLN A 50 -1.79 18.52 15.47
N TRP A 51 -0.51 18.84 15.32
CA TRP A 51 0.08 20.03 15.93
C TRP A 51 -0.47 21.28 15.24
N LEU A 52 -0.36 21.35 13.92
CA LEU A 52 -0.77 22.52 13.13
C LEU A 52 -2.22 22.91 13.39
N SER A 53 -3.15 21.93 13.45
CA SER A 53 -4.58 22.19 13.66
C SER A 53 -4.91 22.85 14.99
N LYS A 54 -3.99 22.83 15.97
CA LYS A 54 -4.15 23.48 17.29
C LYS A 54 -3.40 24.80 17.40
N HIS A 55 -2.49 25.08 16.46
CA HIS A 55 -1.54 26.20 16.55
C HIS A 55 -1.57 27.09 15.30
N TYR A 56 -2.70 27.10 14.57
CA TYR A 56 -2.86 27.97 13.40
C TYR A 56 -2.62 29.45 13.70
N ASP A 57 -3.05 29.90 14.89
CA ASP A 57 -2.96 31.29 15.30
C ASP A 57 -1.52 31.70 15.72
N GLU A 58 -0.65 30.73 15.97
CA GLU A 58 0.76 30.95 16.29
C GLU A 58 1.63 31.15 15.04
N ILE A 59 1.07 30.94 13.85
CA ILE A 59 1.79 31.13 12.59
C ILE A 59 1.54 32.55 12.10
N GLU A 60 2.56 33.39 12.28
CA GLU A 60 2.49 34.81 11.94
C GLU A 60 2.60 35.05 10.43
N GLU A 61 3.47 34.32 9.74
CA GLU A 61 3.69 34.44 8.31
C GLU A 61 2.89 33.41 7.52
N GLU A 62 2.13 33.88 6.52
CA GLU A 62 1.42 32.96 5.61
C GLU A 62 2.43 32.25 4.70
N PRO A 63 2.43 30.89 4.67
CA PRO A 63 3.33 30.14 3.80
C PRO A 63 2.98 30.36 2.33
N GLY A 64 3.98 30.52 1.47
CA GLY A 64 3.76 30.61 0.03
C GLY A 64 3.30 29.29 -0.59
N MET A 65 3.70 28.16 0.01
CA MET A 65 3.35 26.81 -0.44
C MET A 65 3.20 25.86 0.76
N ILE A 66 2.19 25.00 0.70
CA ILE A 66 1.97 23.90 1.66
C ILE A 66 2.01 22.59 0.89
N VAL A 67 2.91 21.68 1.28
CA VAL A 67 3.00 20.32 0.76
C VAL A 67 2.38 19.38 1.78
N ILE A 68 1.39 18.58 1.35
CA ILE A 68 0.69 17.62 2.19
C ILE A 68 1.09 16.22 1.74
N ASP A 69 1.83 15.52 2.60
CA ASP A 69 2.11 14.10 2.39
C ASP A 69 0.88 13.26 2.77
N GLU A 70 0.71 12.10 2.13
CA GLU A 70 -0.47 11.24 2.24
C GLU A 70 -1.80 12.01 2.10
N ALA A 71 -1.87 12.86 1.07
CA ALA A 71 -2.96 13.81 0.85
C ALA A 71 -4.35 13.15 0.70
N HIS A 72 -4.43 11.83 0.56
CA HIS A 72 -5.71 11.11 0.58
C HIS A 72 -6.44 11.23 1.94
N HIS A 73 -5.76 11.65 3.00
CA HIS A 73 -6.37 12.00 4.29
C HIS A 73 -6.90 13.44 4.38
N ALA A 74 -6.62 14.30 3.39
CA ALA A 74 -6.83 15.75 3.48
C ALA A 74 -8.27 16.24 3.66
N LEU A 75 -9.30 15.39 3.48
CA LEU A 75 -10.71 15.78 3.76
C LEU A 75 -11.12 15.71 5.23
N ALA A 76 -10.26 15.23 6.12
CA ALA A 76 -10.55 15.32 7.55
C ALA A 76 -10.71 16.79 7.97
N LYS A 77 -11.58 17.06 8.93
CA LYS A 77 -11.84 18.43 9.41
C LYS A 77 -10.57 19.18 9.82
N THR A 78 -9.59 18.47 10.36
CA THR A 78 -8.27 19.00 10.74
C THR A 78 -7.50 19.60 9.57
N TYR A 79 -7.63 19.02 8.37
CA TYR A 79 -6.95 19.53 7.18
C TYR A 79 -7.69 20.74 6.57
N LYS A 80 -9.03 20.72 6.57
CA LYS A 80 -9.83 21.76 5.93
C LYS A 80 -9.51 23.14 6.49
N GLY A 81 -9.21 23.25 7.77
CA GLY A 81 -8.80 24.51 8.41
C GLY A 81 -7.57 25.17 7.79
N MET A 82 -6.69 24.41 7.10
CA MET A 82 -5.52 24.99 6.43
C MET A 82 -5.91 25.89 5.25
N TRP A 83 -6.86 25.47 4.44
CA TRP A 83 -7.33 26.28 3.30
C TRP A 83 -8.00 27.57 3.76
N ASP A 84 -8.74 27.49 4.86
CA ASP A 84 -9.39 28.67 5.46
C ASP A 84 -8.36 29.62 6.08
N ARG A 85 -7.31 29.09 6.71
CA ARG A 85 -6.28 29.86 7.42
C ARG A 85 -5.24 30.48 6.49
N PHE A 86 -4.90 29.78 5.40
CA PHE A 86 -3.85 30.19 4.46
C PHE A 86 -4.39 30.31 3.03
N PRO A 87 -5.28 31.27 2.77
CA PRO A 87 -6.00 31.37 1.49
C PRO A 87 -5.11 31.75 0.30
N LYS A 88 -3.91 32.31 0.55
CA LYS A 88 -2.95 32.67 -0.50
C LYS A 88 -1.91 31.58 -0.77
N ALA A 89 -1.80 30.60 0.13
CA ALA A 89 -0.86 29.51 -0.05
C ALA A 89 -1.24 28.61 -1.23
N LYS A 90 -0.23 28.11 -1.94
CA LYS A 90 -0.41 27.07 -2.95
C LYS A 90 -0.36 25.70 -2.27
N PHE A 91 -1.32 24.83 -2.57
CA PHE A 91 -1.39 23.50 -1.98
C PHE A 91 -0.94 22.43 -2.97
N LEU A 92 0.03 21.60 -2.55
CA LEU A 92 0.48 20.42 -3.27
C LEU A 92 0.22 19.19 -2.43
N GLY A 93 -0.67 18.32 -2.87
CA GLY A 93 -0.92 17.01 -2.25
C GLY A 93 -0.06 15.93 -2.89
N LEU A 94 0.65 15.15 -2.09
CA LEU A 94 1.40 13.96 -2.51
C LEU A 94 0.69 12.72 -1.98
N THR A 95 0.45 11.74 -2.84
CA THR A 95 -0.10 10.44 -2.45
C THR A 95 0.17 9.40 -3.53
N ALA A 96 0.46 8.17 -3.12
CA ALA A 96 0.52 7.03 -4.03
C ALA A 96 -0.88 6.49 -4.39
N THR A 97 -1.91 6.86 -3.63
CA THR A 97 -3.25 6.28 -3.72
C THR A 97 -4.31 7.38 -3.64
N PRO A 98 -4.56 8.14 -4.73
CA PRO A 98 -5.54 9.21 -4.75
C PRO A 98 -6.97 8.70 -4.75
N CYS A 99 -7.33 7.93 -3.73
CA CYS A 99 -8.64 7.33 -3.53
C CYS A 99 -9.04 7.32 -2.06
N ARG A 100 -10.33 7.27 -1.79
CA ARG A 100 -10.88 7.19 -0.43
C ARG A 100 -11.93 6.11 -0.34
N LEU A 101 -11.97 5.43 0.81
CA LEU A 101 -12.93 4.37 1.08
C LEU A 101 -14.40 4.86 0.98
N ASN A 102 -14.68 6.09 1.38
CA ASN A 102 -16.02 6.68 1.28
C ASN A 102 -16.39 7.10 -0.17
N GLY A 103 -15.47 7.01 -1.11
CA GLY A 103 -15.66 7.38 -2.52
C GLY A 103 -15.83 8.88 -2.77
N LYS A 104 -15.56 9.74 -1.79
CA LYS A 104 -15.53 11.20 -2.01
C LYS A 104 -14.29 11.57 -2.81
N GLY A 105 -14.44 12.46 -3.78
CA GLY A 105 -13.35 13.01 -4.56
C GLY A 105 -12.47 14.00 -3.77
N PHE A 106 -11.61 14.69 -4.49
CA PHE A 106 -10.65 15.66 -3.94
C PHE A 106 -10.86 17.06 -4.49
N THR A 107 -11.80 17.23 -5.41
CA THR A 107 -12.05 18.48 -6.14
C THR A 107 -12.53 19.63 -5.25
N ASP A 108 -12.93 19.37 -4.01
CA ASP A 108 -13.20 20.40 -3.01
C ASP A 108 -11.93 21.07 -2.45
N LEU A 109 -10.75 20.48 -2.67
CA LEU A 109 -9.48 20.92 -2.08
C LEU A 109 -8.37 21.10 -3.11
N PHE A 110 -8.40 20.36 -4.22
CA PHE A 110 -7.38 20.37 -5.26
C PHE A 110 -8.03 20.53 -6.63
N ASP A 111 -7.44 21.36 -7.47
CA ASP A 111 -7.97 21.67 -8.81
C ASP A 111 -7.66 20.59 -9.82
N VAL A 112 -6.49 19.93 -9.70
CA VAL A 112 -5.97 19.01 -10.72
C VAL A 112 -5.23 17.84 -10.09
N LEU A 113 -5.33 16.67 -10.73
CA LEU A 113 -4.51 15.48 -10.42
C LEU A 113 -3.41 15.35 -11.48
N VAL A 114 -2.16 15.40 -11.03
CA VAL A 114 -1.00 15.05 -11.86
C VAL A 114 -0.62 13.60 -11.56
N GLN A 115 -0.70 12.74 -12.57
CA GLN A 115 -0.39 11.32 -12.43
C GLN A 115 1.04 11.02 -12.87
N SER A 116 1.70 10.14 -12.14
CA SER A 116 2.98 9.53 -12.54
C SER A 116 2.71 8.24 -13.34
N TRP A 117 3.75 7.46 -13.57
CA TRP A 117 3.66 6.18 -14.26
C TRP A 117 2.78 5.18 -13.48
N SER A 118 2.18 4.24 -14.20
CA SER A 118 1.48 3.11 -13.61
C SER A 118 2.45 2.12 -12.94
N VAL A 119 1.94 1.24 -12.08
CA VAL A 119 2.77 0.20 -11.44
C VAL A 119 3.46 -0.69 -12.48
N PRO A 120 2.80 -1.18 -13.56
CA PRO A 120 3.49 -1.91 -14.63
C PRO A 120 4.63 -1.11 -15.29
N GLU A 121 4.43 0.17 -15.54
CA GLU A 121 5.48 1.02 -16.11
C GLU A 121 6.65 1.22 -15.15
N PHE A 122 6.40 1.39 -13.85
CA PHE A 122 7.47 1.44 -12.85
C PHE A 122 8.26 0.13 -12.80
N ILE A 123 7.59 -1.02 -12.90
CA ILE A 123 8.24 -2.34 -12.92
C ILE A 123 9.08 -2.49 -14.21
N SER A 124 8.52 -2.16 -15.39
CA SER A 124 9.23 -2.25 -16.67
C SER A 124 10.49 -1.40 -16.72
N LYS A 125 10.49 -0.27 -15.99
CA LYS A 125 11.64 0.64 -15.85
C LYS A 125 12.58 0.25 -14.69
N GLY A 126 12.37 -0.89 -14.04
CA GLY A 126 13.17 -1.36 -12.90
C GLY A 126 13.11 -0.44 -11.67
N ARG A 127 12.06 0.36 -11.53
CA ARG A 127 11.82 1.24 -10.37
C ARG A 127 10.99 0.57 -9.28
N LEU A 128 10.25 -0.48 -9.63
CA LEU A 128 9.61 -1.40 -8.71
C LEU A 128 10.04 -2.83 -9.03
N ALA A 129 10.04 -3.69 -8.03
CA ALA A 129 10.34 -5.10 -8.15
C ALA A 129 9.16 -5.85 -8.80
N THR A 130 9.46 -6.91 -9.52
CA THR A 130 8.47 -7.90 -9.93
C THR A 130 7.95 -8.68 -8.73
N TYR A 131 6.84 -9.38 -8.90
CA TYR A 131 6.24 -10.13 -7.81
C TYR A 131 5.54 -11.40 -8.31
N ASP A 132 5.50 -12.39 -7.43
CA ASP A 132 4.55 -13.49 -7.45
C ASP A 132 3.35 -13.12 -6.60
N PHE A 133 2.16 -13.45 -7.03
CA PHE A 133 0.94 -13.21 -6.26
C PHE A 133 0.19 -14.51 -6.05
N VAL A 134 0.04 -14.91 -4.78
CA VAL A 134 -0.77 -16.05 -4.37
C VAL A 134 -1.94 -15.58 -3.53
N SER A 135 -3.13 -16.11 -3.75
CA SER A 135 -4.33 -15.76 -3.00
C SER A 135 -5.08 -17.01 -2.55
N ILE A 136 -5.97 -16.88 -1.57
CA ILE A 136 -6.84 -17.96 -1.15
C ILE A 136 -7.86 -18.30 -2.24
N LYS A 137 -8.17 -19.58 -2.38
CA LYS A 137 -9.20 -20.08 -3.30
C LYS A 137 -10.58 -19.54 -2.91
N SER A 138 -11.41 -19.27 -3.91
CA SER A 138 -12.73 -18.66 -3.71
C SER A 138 -13.72 -19.52 -2.92
N ASP A 139 -13.55 -20.83 -2.94
CA ASP A 139 -14.36 -21.81 -2.23
C ASP A 139 -13.77 -22.24 -0.85
N GLY A 140 -12.61 -21.69 -0.50
CA GLY A 140 -11.89 -21.98 0.74
C GLY A 140 -12.67 -21.63 2.02
N VAL A 141 -12.32 -22.30 3.11
CA VAL A 141 -12.93 -22.04 4.43
C VAL A 141 -12.68 -20.60 4.89
N THR A 142 -11.44 -20.11 4.69
CA THR A 142 -11.06 -18.76 5.07
C THR A 142 -11.85 -17.72 4.26
N GLN A 143 -12.06 -17.95 2.96
CA GLN A 143 -12.86 -17.02 2.14
C GLN A 143 -14.30 -16.93 2.62
N ARG A 144 -14.94 -18.04 2.99
CA ARG A 144 -16.30 -18.03 3.56
C ARG A 144 -16.38 -17.25 4.87
N LEU A 145 -15.35 -17.33 5.73
CA LEU A 145 -15.29 -16.52 6.95
C LEU A 145 -15.20 -15.02 6.63
N ILE A 146 -14.40 -14.64 5.63
CA ILE A 146 -14.25 -13.24 5.20
C ILE A 146 -15.56 -12.74 4.57
N ASP A 147 -16.20 -13.52 3.74
CA ASP A 147 -17.48 -13.18 3.12
C ASP A 147 -18.61 -12.97 4.15
N SER A 148 -18.47 -13.56 5.34
CA SER A 148 -19.40 -13.37 6.45
C SER A 148 -19.23 -12.06 7.24
N LEU A 149 -18.16 -11.29 6.98
CA LEU A 149 -17.89 -10.00 7.64
C LEU A 149 -18.90 -8.93 7.22
N GLN A 150 -19.70 -8.44 8.16
CA GLN A 150 -20.78 -7.47 7.91
C GLN A 150 -20.55 -6.13 8.58
N LYS A 151 -19.92 -6.10 9.76
CA LYS A 151 -19.80 -4.89 10.57
C LYS A 151 -18.69 -3.98 10.03
N ARG A 152 -18.96 -2.65 10.11
CA ARG A 152 -18.04 -1.62 9.69
C ARG A 152 -17.56 -0.81 10.88
N GLY A 153 -16.27 -0.38 10.84
CA GLY A 153 -15.71 0.61 11.73
C GLY A 153 -16.17 2.03 11.41
N ALA A 154 -15.76 2.99 12.20
CA ALA A 154 -16.07 4.40 11.98
C ALA A 154 -15.46 4.95 10.67
N ASP A 155 -14.37 4.34 10.19
CA ASP A 155 -13.70 4.65 8.93
C ASP A 155 -14.39 4.01 7.71
N GLY A 156 -15.40 3.13 7.92
CA GLY A 156 -16.11 2.40 6.88
C GLY A 156 -15.46 1.07 6.47
N ASP A 157 -14.27 0.75 6.99
CA ASP A 157 -13.59 -0.54 6.80
C ASP A 157 -14.21 -1.63 7.69
N TYR A 158 -13.76 -2.87 7.56
CA TYR A 158 -14.20 -3.94 8.44
C TYR A 158 -13.89 -3.64 9.91
N GLN A 159 -14.83 -3.99 10.80
CA GLN A 159 -14.65 -3.79 12.23
C GLN A 159 -13.61 -4.76 12.79
N ASN A 160 -12.56 -4.24 13.45
CA ASN A 160 -11.48 -5.06 14.02
C ASN A 160 -11.99 -6.15 14.96
N LYS A 161 -13.02 -5.87 15.78
CA LYS A 161 -13.59 -6.86 16.72
C LYS A 161 -14.23 -8.04 16.01
N GLU A 162 -14.93 -7.81 14.89
CA GLU A 162 -15.54 -8.89 14.11
C GLU A 162 -14.48 -9.71 13.38
N MET A 163 -13.49 -9.06 12.76
CA MET A 163 -12.35 -9.75 12.15
C MET A 163 -11.61 -10.63 13.17
N ASP A 164 -11.33 -10.09 14.36
CA ASP A 164 -10.66 -10.83 15.43
C ASP A 164 -11.46 -12.07 15.86
N MET A 165 -12.77 -11.91 16.05
CA MET A 165 -13.65 -13.01 16.45
C MET A 165 -13.66 -14.15 15.42
N LEU A 166 -13.60 -13.86 14.13
CA LEU A 166 -13.69 -14.85 13.06
C LEU A 166 -12.32 -15.42 12.67
N LEU A 167 -11.30 -14.57 12.54
CA LEU A 167 -10.02 -14.94 11.94
C LEU A 167 -8.90 -15.17 12.97
N ASN A 168 -9.01 -14.64 14.20
CA ASN A 168 -8.01 -14.83 15.23
C ASN A 168 -8.21 -16.18 15.98
N LYS A 169 -8.38 -17.25 15.23
CA LYS A 169 -8.56 -18.63 15.70
C LYS A 169 -7.38 -19.48 15.29
N LYS A 170 -7.09 -20.51 16.11
CA LYS A 170 -5.95 -21.40 15.88
C LYS A 170 -5.90 -21.95 14.43
N PRO A 171 -6.97 -22.48 13.83
CA PRO A 171 -6.91 -22.99 12.45
C PRO A 171 -6.58 -21.90 11.42
N SER A 172 -7.07 -20.68 11.61
CA SER A 172 -6.76 -19.57 10.70
C SER A 172 -5.29 -19.16 10.80
N ILE A 173 -4.73 -19.12 11.99
CA ILE A 173 -3.32 -18.77 12.23
C ILE A 173 -2.40 -19.89 11.71
N GLU A 174 -2.78 -21.14 11.86
CA GLU A 174 -2.05 -22.30 11.29
C GLU A 174 -1.96 -22.21 9.76
N ARG A 175 -3.04 -21.80 9.09
CA ARG A 175 -3.03 -21.56 7.62
C ARG A 175 -2.09 -20.44 7.22
N LEU A 176 -1.98 -19.37 8.03
CA LEU A 176 -0.97 -18.31 7.76
C LEU A 176 0.43 -18.89 7.79
N TYR A 177 0.74 -19.75 8.78
CA TYR A 177 2.04 -20.40 8.84
C TYR A 177 2.28 -21.34 7.65
N GLN A 178 1.30 -22.16 7.29
CA GLN A 178 1.39 -23.06 6.14
C GLN A 178 1.68 -22.28 4.85
N SER A 179 1.00 -21.15 4.64
CA SER A 179 1.25 -20.29 3.47
C SER A 179 2.64 -19.67 3.50
N LEU A 180 3.16 -19.33 4.69
CA LEU A 180 4.53 -18.84 4.81
C LEU A 180 5.54 -19.95 4.45
N GLU A 181 5.37 -21.17 4.96
CA GLU A 181 6.24 -22.31 4.65
C GLU A 181 6.24 -22.66 3.15
N GLU A 182 5.08 -22.55 2.51
CA GLU A 182 4.93 -22.89 1.09
C GLU A 182 5.50 -21.83 0.17
N PHE A 183 5.26 -20.53 0.43
CA PHE A 183 5.54 -19.45 -0.51
C PHE A 183 6.58 -18.43 -0.03
N GLY A 184 6.79 -18.30 1.27
CA GLY A 184 7.67 -17.30 1.88
C GLY A 184 8.85 -17.87 2.68
N LYS A 185 9.07 -19.20 2.63
CA LYS A 185 10.15 -19.85 3.36
C LYS A 185 11.50 -19.22 3.08
N ASP A 186 12.28 -19.04 4.14
CA ASP A 186 13.63 -18.46 4.10
C ASP A 186 13.73 -17.03 3.53
N ARG A 187 12.60 -16.38 3.24
CA ARG A 187 12.53 -15.00 2.76
C ARG A 187 12.31 -14.03 3.92
N LYS A 188 12.82 -12.83 3.78
CA LYS A 188 12.58 -11.70 4.69
C LYS A 188 11.24 -11.03 4.37
N GLY A 189 10.37 -10.85 5.36
CA GLY A 189 9.06 -10.30 5.03
C GLY A 189 8.26 -9.66 6.15
N ILE A 190 7.11 -9.12 5.75
CA ILE A 190 6.18 -8.43 6.63
C ILE A 190 4.82 -9.12 6.59
N VAL A 191 4.23 -9.35 7.77
CA VAL A 191 2.87 -9.84 7.94
C VAL A 191 1.98 -8.71 8.48
N TYR A 192 0.88 -8.44 7.82
CA TYR A 192 -0.10 -7.44 8.26
C TYR A 192 -1.23 -8.10 9.05
N ALA A 193 -1.23 -7.91 10.36
CA ALA A 193 -2.18 -8.50 11.29
C ALA A 193 -3.39 -7.59 11.57
N ILE A 194 -4.48 -8.16 12.09
CA ILE A 194 -5.74 -7.46 12.38
C ILE A 194 -5.58 -6.51 13.57
N ASN A 195 -4.96 -7.01 14.65
CA ASN A 195 -4.75 -6.31 15.91
C ASN A 195 -3.58 -6.92 16.68
N ILE A 196 -3.28 -6.35 17.84
CA ILE A 196 -2.16 -6.77 18.70
C ILE A 196 -2.28 -8.25 19.11
N SER A 197 -3.45 -8.71 19.53
CA SER A 197 -3.67 -10.11 19.91
C SER A 197 -3.42 -11.08 18.75
N HIS A 198 -3.86 -10.73 17.55
CA HIS A 198 -3.62 -11.51 16.34
C HIS A 198 -2.12 -11.55 16.00
N ALA A 199 -1.45 -10.40 16.04
CA ALA A 199 -0.02 -10.32 15.79
C ALA A 199 0.79 -11.17 16.76
N GLN A 200 0.49 -11.12 18.05
CA GLN A 200 1.15 -11.91 19.07
C GLN A 200 0.98 -13.42 18.85
N LYS A 201 -0.22 -13.88 18.47
CA LYS A 201 -0.46 -15.31 18.20
C LYS A 201 0.25 -15.78 16.92
N ILE A 202 0.25 -14.95 15.87
CA ILE A 202 1.02 -15.25 14.65
C ILE A 202 2.50 -15.36 14.98
N THR A 203 3.05 -14.35 15.66
CA THR A 203 4.47 -14.33 16.05
C THR A 203 4.84 -15.54 16.88
N LYS A 204 4.02 -15.90 17.88
CA LYS A 204 4.25 -17.06 18.72
C LYS A 204 4.30 -18.36 17.91
N LEU A 205 3.32 -18.60 17.04
CA LEU A 205 3.30 -19.81 16.20
C LEU A 205 4.51 -19.87 15.27
N TYR A 206 4.90 -18.73 14.68
CA TYR A 206 6.07 -18.66 13.80
C TYR A 206 7.36 -18.98 14.56
N GLN A 207 7.54 -18.42 15.77
CA GLN A 207 8.68 -18.71 16.65
C GLN A 207 8.71 -20.17 17.09
N GLU A 208 7.58 -20.78 17.46
CA GLU A 208 7.46 -22.19 17.82
C GLU A 208 7.87 -23.12 16.68
N ASN A 209 7.80 -22.65 15.43
CA ASN A 209 8.24 -23.37 14.23
C ASN A 209 9.61 -22.89 13.71
N GLY A 210 10.40 -22.19 14.52
CA GLY A 210 11.77 -21.81 14.20
C GLY A 210 11.95 -20.55 13.35
N VAL A 211 10.86 -19.83 13.01
CA VAL A 211 10.93 -18.57 12.28
C VAL A 211 11.33 -17.44 13.24
N LYS A 212 12.35 -16.66 12.90
CA LYS A 212 12.76 -15.48 13.66
C LYS A 212 11.76 -14.32 13.42
N ALA A 213 10.64 -14.36 14.13
CA ALA A 213 9.55 -13.39 13.98
C ALA A 213 9.44 -12.50 15.21
N ILE A 214 8.99 -11.25 15.00
CA ILE A 214 8.66 -10.29 16.05
C ILE A 214 7.38 -9.54 15.70
N ALA A 215 6.58 -9.19 16.72
CA ALA A 215 5.42 -8.32 16.57
C ALA A 215 5.78 -6.90 16.97
N ILE A 216 5.41 -5.93 16.13
CA ILE A 216 5.52 -4.49 16.42
C ILE A 216 4.14 -3.86 16.35
N ASP A 217 3.77 -3.14 17.40
CA ASP A 217 2.48 -2.47 17.52
C ASP A 217 2.61 -1.09 18.20
N SER A 218 1.49 -0.37 18.33
CA SER A 218 1.45 0.97 18.92
C SER A 218 1.86 1.03 20.39
N LYS A 219 1.90 -0.09 21.09
CA LYS A 219 2.32 -0.18 22.50
C LYS A 219 3.81 -0.51 22.65
N THR A 220 4.47 -0.96 21.57
CA THR A 220 5.92 -1.20 21.58
C THR A 220 6.65 0.11 21.88
N PRO A 221 7.48 0.20 22.94
CA PRO A 221 8.24 1.40 23.25
C PRO A 221 9.09 1.87 22.08
N ALA A 222 9.27 3.18 21.92
CA ALA A 222 9.97 3.74 20.76
C ALA A 222 11.42 3.22 20.62
N THR A 223 12.13 3.08 21.72
CA THR A 223 13.51 2.54 21.74
C THR A 223 13.57 1.08 21.34
N GLU A 224 12.68 0.25 21.88
CA GLU A 224 12.55 -1.17 21.53
C GLU A 224 12.19 -1.32 20.05
N ARG A 225 11.18 -0.56 19.59
CA ARG A 225 10.77 -0.55 18.18
C ARG A 225 11.93 -0.20 17.24
N GLN A 226 12.76 0.79 17.60
CA GLN A 226 13.92 1.15 16.80
C GLN A 226 14.94 0.02 16.74
N GLN A 227 15.21 -0.64 17.87
CA GLN A 227 16.11 -1.80 17.92
C GLN A 227 15.60 -2.95 17.08
N ASP A 228 14.32 -3.25 17.16
CA ASP A 228 13.65 -4.32 16.40
C ASP A 228 13.68 -4.05 14.89
N ILE A 229 13.43 -2.80 14.50
CA ILE A 229 13.52 -2.37 13.09
C ILE A 229 14.97 -2.51 12.59
N GLU A 230 15.96 -2.11 13.37
CA GLU A 230 17.36 -2.27 12.98
C GLU A 230 17.77 -3.74 12.91
N ALA A 231 17.31 -4.60 13.82
CA ALA A 231 17.53 -6.04 13.76
C ALA A 231 16.86 -6.67 12.53
N PHE A 232 15.65 -6.23 12.19
CA PHE A 232 14.98 -6.65 10.96
C PHE A 232 15.74 -6.19 9.70
N LYS A 233 16.19 -4.93 9.65
CA LYS A 233 17.00 -4.43 8.53
C LYS A 233 18.29 -5.21 8.35
N LYS A 234 18.96 -5.60 9.45
CA LYS A 234 20.20 -6.40 9.42
C LYS A 234 19.97 -7.88 9.03
N GLY A 235 18.71 -8.37 9.11
CA GLY A 235 18.37 -9.77 8.85
C GLY A 235 18.47 -10.67 10.09
N ASP A 236 18.71 -10.11 11.29
CA ASP A 236 18.67 -10.87 12.56
C ASP A 236 17.23 -11.35 12.85
N ILE A 237 16.24 -10.58 12.44
CA ILE A 237 14.81 -10.89 12.41
C ILE A 237 14.41 -11.14 10.95
N GLN A 238 13.73 -12.26 10.69
CA GLN A 238 13.27 -12.66 9.36
C GLN A 238 11.87 -12.10 9.05
N VAL A 239 10.97 -12.16 10.02
CA VAL A 239 9.55 -11.81 9.84
C VAL A 239 9.13 -10.76 10.84
N LEU A 240 8.59 -9.68 10.32
CA LEU A 240 8.02 -8.60 11.11
C LEU A 240 6.50 -8.64 11.02
N VAL A 241 5.83 -8.89 12.14
CA VAL A 241 4.37 -8.92 12.22
C VAL A 241 3.87 -7.55 12.68
N ASN A 242 3.16 -6.86 11.81
CA ASN A 242 2.77 -5.45 11.98
C ASN A 242 1.28 -5.27 12.25
N VAL A 243 0.97 -4.30 13.12
CA VAL A 243 -0.39 -3.80 13.35
C VAL A 243 -0.43 -2.30 13.13
N ASP A 244 -0.92 -1.88 11.96
CA ASP A 244 -1.19 -0.48 11.56
C ASP A 244 -0.02 0.55 11.69
N ILE A 245 1.23 0.11 11.98
CA ILE A 245 2.37 1.03 12.17
C ILE A 245 3.16 1.24 10.88
N PHE A 246 3.34 0.18 10.08
CA PHE A 246 4.17 0.20 8.88
C PHE A 246 3.36 0.36 7.59
N SER A 247 2.13 0.84 7.67
CA SER A 247 1.39 1.27 6.49
C SER A 247 2.02 2.50 5.85
N GLU A 248 2.60 3.39 6.67
CA GLU A 248 3.22 4.64 6.24
C GLU A 248 4.62 4.80 6.86
N GLY A 249 5.55 5.46 6.16
CA GLY A 249 6.87 5.87 6.68
C GLY A 249 7.94 4.78 6.85
N PHE A 250 7.61 3.49 6.92
CA PHE A 250 8.59 2.41 7.08
C PHE A 250 9.36 2.14 5.80
N ASP A 251 10.70 2.17 5.86
CA ASP A 251 11.57 1.89 4.72
C ASP A 251 12.49 0.70 4.97
N CYS A 252 12.20 -0.40 4.27
CA CYS A 252 12.99 -1.63 4.22
C CYS A 252 12.82 -2.26 2.83
N PRO A 253 13.60 -1.83 1.83
CA PRO A 253 13.38 -2.20 0.43
C PRO A 253 13.71 -3.66 0.11
N ASP A 254 14.47 -4.35 0.95
CA ASP A 254 14.87 -5.74 0.82
C ASP A 254 13.82 -6.74 1.34
N VAL A 255 12.60 -6.30 1.60
CA VAL A 255 11.46 -7.18 1.91
C VAL A 255 11.14 -8.04 0.69
N GLU A 256 11.19 -9.37 0.84
CA GLU A 256 11.02 -10.35 -0.22
C GLU A 256 9.63 -11.02 -0.21
N PHE A 257 8.87 -10.90 0.89
CA PHE A 257 7.46 -11.24 0.88
C PHE A 257 6.60 -10.27 1.70
N VAL A 258 5.35 -10.17 1.33
CA VAL A 258 4.30 -9.48 2.07
C VAL A 258 3.15 -10.45 2.29
N GLN A 259 2.80 -10.71 3.54
CA GLN A 259 1.68 -11.58 3.88
C GLN A 259 0.51 -10.74 4.42
N LEU A 260 -0.62 -10.84 3.75
CA LEU A 260 -1.84 -10.13 4.06
C LEU A 260 -2.73 -11.02 4.93
N ALA A 261 -2.75 -10.77 6.24
CA ALA A 261 -3.56 -11.49 7.22
C ALA A 261 -4.71 -10.64 7.79
N ARG A 262 -4.93 -9.46 7.20
CA ARG A 262 -5.99 -8.52 7.55
C ARG A 262 -6.85 -8.18 6.34
N PRO A 263 -8.15 -8.55 6.33
CA PRO A 263 -9.10 -8.06 5.34
C PRO A 263 -9.25 -6.54 5.42
N THR A 264 -9.47 -5.90 4.26
CA THR A 264 -9.79 -4.47 4.19
C THR A 264 -10.67 -4.17 2.97
N LEU A 265 -11.46 -3.12 3.05
CA LEU A 265 -12.21 -2.54 1.93
C LEU A 265 -11.50 -1.31 1.35
N SER A 266 -10.36 -0.93 1.92
CA SER A 266 -9.59 0.24 1.51
C SER A 266 -8.54 -0.15 0.46
N LEU A 267 -8.72 0.30 -0.79
CA LEU A 267 -7.72 0.17 -1.84
C LEU A 267 -6.39 0.82 -1.44
N ALA A 268 -6.45 1.98 -0.79
CA ALA A 268 -5.24 2.67 -0.32
C ALA A 268 -4.44 1.78 0.65
N LYS A 269 -5.08 1.21 1.67
CA LYS A 269 -4.42 0.27 2.59
C LYS A 269 -3.82 -0.93 1.86
N TYR A 270 -4.58 -1.54 0.94
CA TYR A 270 -4.09 -2.67 0.15
C TYR A 270 -2.82 -2.32 -0.62
N LEU A 271 -2.86 -1.24 -1.40
CA LEU A 271 -1.70 -0.80 -2.19
C LEU A 271 -0.52 -0.36 -1.34
N GLN A 272 -0.74 0.26 -0.19
CA GLN A 272 0.32 0.60 0.76
C GLN A 272 0.98 -0.63 1.36
N MET A 273 0.20 -1.64 1.76
CA MET A 273 0.74 -2.90 2.29
C MET A 273 1.60 -3.61 1.25
N VAL A 274 1.08 -3.86 0.04
CA VAL A 274 1.82 -4.57 -1.01
C VAL A 274 2.99 -3.74 -1.54
N GLY A 275 2.86 -2.42 -1.59
CA GLY A 275 3.89 -1.49 -2.03
C GLY A 275 5.20 -1.59 -1.24
N ARG A 276 5.15 -2.03 0.03
CA ARG A 276 6.38 -2.29 0.82
C ARG A 276 7.22 -3.41 0.22
N GLY A 277 6.58 -4.42 -0.33
CA GLY A 277 7.26 -5.53 -1.02
C GLY A 277 7.71 -5.19 -2.44
N LEU A 278 7.13 -4.18 -3.09
CA LEU A 278 7.47 -3.84 -4.47
C LEU A 278 8.70 -2.92 -4.60
N ARG A 279 9.31 -2.51 -3.51
CA ARG A 279 10.55 -1.71 -3.56
C ARG A 279 11.71 -2.53 -4.09
N VAL A 280 12.57 -1.90 -4.87
CA VAL A 280 13.79 -2.53 -5.41
C VAL A 280 14.92 -2.47 -4.39
N ALA A 281 15.68 -3.57 -4.28
CA ALA A 281 16.89 -3.65 -3.47
C ALA A 281 17.97 -4.46 -4.18
N LYS A 282 19.23 -4.20 -3.85
CA LYS A 282 20.34 -4.96 -4.39
C LYS A 282 20.24 -6.43 -3.93
N GLY A 283 20.25 -7.35 -4.88
CA GLY A 283 20.17 -8.79 -4.61
C GLY A 283 18.75 -9.35 -4.52
N LYS A 284 17.73 -8.52 -4.37
CA LYS A 284 16.35 -8.93 -4.40
C LYS A 284 15.91 -9.25 -5.83
N LYS A 285 15.38 -10.45 -6.05
CA LYS A 285 14.90 -10.90 -7.37
C LYS A 285 13.46 -10.47 -7.62
N ASN A 286 12.56 -10.82 -6.70
CA ASN A 286 11.14 -10.53 -6.76
C ASN A 286 10.59 -10.42 -5.33
N CYS A 287 9.31 -10.11 -5.20
CA CYS A 287 8.56 -10.20 -3.96
C CYS A 287 7.44 -11.24 -4.10
N VAL A 288 7.15 -12.00 -3.05
CA VAL A 288 5.96 -12.84 -3.00
C VAL A 288 4.88 -12.13 -2.19
N ILE A 289 3.72 -11.92 -2.79
CA ILE A 289 2.55 -11.39 -2.10
C ILE A 289 1.66 -12.58 -1.75
N ILE A 290 1.48 -12.82 -0.45
CA ILE A 290 0.69 -13.95 0.09
C ILE A 290 -0.62 -13.36 0.62
N ASP A 291 -1.68 -13.45 -0.17
CA ASP A 291 -3.00 -12.92 0.15
C ASP A 291 -3.86 -13.99 0.85
N ASN A 292 -3.73 -14.09 2.16
CA ASN A 292 -4.52 -15.02 2.97
C ASN A 292 -5.96 -14.54 3.27
N VAL A 293 -6.36 -13.41 2.70
CA VAL A 293 -7.65 -12.77 3.02
C VAL A 293 -8.45 -12.37 1.77
N GLY A 294 -8.04 -12.86 0.60
CA GLY A 294 -8.80 -12.71 -0.64
C GLY A 294 -8.95 -11.26 -1.13
N LEU A 295 -7.97 -10.39 -0.88
CA LEU A 295 -7.99 -9.00 -1.35
C LEU A 295 -7.93 -8.93 -2.89
N TYR A 296 -7.35 -9.95 -3.52
CA TYR A 296 -7.39 -10.10 -4.97
C TYR A 296 -8.81 -10.03 -5.55
N ARG A 297 -9.78 -10.70 -4.90
CA ARG A 297 -11.19 -10.69 -5.32
C ARG A 297 -11.85 -9.32 -5.20
N VAL A 298 -11.32 -8.46 -4.34
CA VAL A 298 -11.87 -7.11 -4.10
C VAL A 298 -11.19 -6.08 -5.01
N PHE A 299 -9.86 -6.18 -5.15
CA PHE A 299 -9.04 -5.14 -5.76
C PHE A 299 -8.31 -5.58 -7.02
N GLY A 300 -8.17 -6.90 -7.27
CA GLY A 300 -7.31 -7.41 -8.32
C GLY A 300 -5.82 -7.32 -7.95
N LEU A 301 -4.96 -7.41 -8.98
CA LEU A 301 -3.51 -7.35 -8.81
C LEU A 301 -3.01 -5.94 -8.49
N PRO A 302 -1.88 -5.78 -7.78
CA PRO A 302 -1.25 -4.48 -7.56
C PRO A 302 -0.88 -3.75 -8.85
N SER A 303 -0.60 -4.50 -9.92
CA SER A 303 -0.28 -3.98 -11.25
C SER A 303 -1.51 -3.58 -12.07
N GLN A 304 -2.72 -3.72 -11.54
CA GLN A 304 -3.92 -3.25 -12.22
C GLN A 304 -3.86 -1.73 -12.43
N VAL A 305 -4.22 -1.29 -13.63
CA VAL A 305 -4.32 0.14 -13.94
C VAL A 305 -5.66 0.68 -13.43
N TRP A 306 -5.58 1.69 -12.59
CA TRP A 306 -6.73 2.34 -11.96
C TRP A 306 -7.08 3.66 -12.65
N ASN A 307 -8.37 3.96 -12.76
CA ASN A 307 -8.81 5.28 -13.22
C ASN A 307 -8.76 6.29 -12.06
N TRP A 308 -7.55 6.79 -11.78
CA TRP A 308 -7.31 7.74 -10.70
C TRP A 308 -8.05 9.07 -10.90
N ASN A 309 -8.25 9.52 -12.15
CA ASN A 309 -9.02 10.72 -12.43
C ASN A 309 -10.48 10.57 -11.98
N ALA A 310 -11.12 9.45 -12.29
CA ALA A 310 -12.50 9.20 -11.85
C ALA A 310 -12.60 9.07 -10.32
N MET A 311 -11.58 8.56 -9.65
CA MET A 311 -11.52 8.52 -8.18
C MET A 311 -11.28 9.91 -7.58
N PHE A 312 -10.39 10.70 -8.18
CA PHE A 312 -10.13 12.09 -7.79
C PHE A 312 -11.39 12.95 -7.90
N GLU A 313 -12.18 12.76 -8.94
CA GLU A 313 -13.45 13.45 -9.16
C GLU A 313 -14.61 12.88 -8.31
N GLY A 314 -14.41 11.79 -7.58
CA GLY A 314 -15.47 11.12 -6.79
C GLY A 314 -16.50 10.39 -7.65
N LYS A 315 -16.21 10.13 -8.92
CA LYS A 315 -17.10 9.42 -9.87
C LYS A 315 -16.97 7.90 -9.79
N LEU A 316 -15.86 7.39 -9.22
CA LEU A 316 -15.60 5.96 -9.08
C LEU A 316 -15.43 5.61 -7.60
N LYS A 317 -16.23 4.65 -7.12
CA LYS A 317 -16.09 4.04 -5.80
C LYS A 317 -15.46 2.68 -5.95
N VAL A 318 -14.39 2.41 -5.21
CA VAL A 318 -13.81 1.08 -5.07
C VAL A 318 -14.43 0.44 -3.83
N GLY A 319 -15.08 -0.66 -3.98
CA GLY A 319 -15.71 -1.43 -2.91
C GLY A 319 -16.57 -2.52 -3.51
N LYS A 320 -16.98 -3.52 -2.72
CA LYS A 320 -17.67 -4.75 -3.12
C LYS A 320 -18.02 -4.81 -4.61
N ARG A 321 -17.19 -5.46 -5.41
CA ARG A 321 -17.63 -5.95 -6.73
C ARG A 321 -18.86 -6.82 -6.47
N LYS A 322 -20.01 -6.47 -7.04
CA LYS A 322 -21.06 -7.45 -7.21
C LYS A 322 -20.47 -8.49 -8.16
N GLU A 323 -20.23 -9.69 -7.65
CA GLU A 323 -19.82 -10.81 -8.50
C GLU A 323 -20.85 -10.96 -9.59
N THR A 324 -20.45 -10.66 -10.82
CA THR A 324 -21.25 -11.06 -11.99
C THR A 324 -20.95 -12.54 -12.28
N PRO A 325 -21.86 -13.29 -12.91
CA PRO A 325 -21.57 -14.65 -13.35
C PRO A 325 -20.29 -14.76 -14.19
N LYS A 326 -19.95 -13.72 -14.98
CA LYS A 326 -18.70 -13.63 -15.75
C LYS A 326 -17.46 -13.47 -14.87
N ASP A 327 -17.54 -12.74 -13.76
CA ASP A 327 -16.42 -12.62 -12.82
C ASP A 327 -16.09 -13.98 -12.18
N ARG A 328 -17.11 -14.81 -11.91
CA ARG A 328 -16.96 -16.18 -11.43
C ARG A 328 -16.31 -17.11 -12.46
N GLU A 329 -16.69 -16.99 -13.72
CA GLU A 329 -16.05 -17.72 -14.82
C GLU A 329 -14.59 -17.33 -15.03
N PHE A 330 -14.28 -16.04 -14.95
CA PHE A 330 -12.90 -15.53 -15.04
C PHE A 330 -12.01 -16.08 -13.91
N PHE A 331 -12.49 -16.11 -12.68
CA PHE A 331 -11.77 -16.71 -11.55
C PHE A 331 -11.60 -18.22 -11.71
N LEU A 332 -12.62 -18.94 -12.21
CA LEU A 332 -12.56 -20.38 -12.48
C LEU A 332 -11.64 -20.73 -13.65
N MET A 333 -11.50 -19.86 -14.65
CA MET A 333 -10.56 -20.06 -15.76
C MET A 333 -9.10 -19.90 -15.32
N ASN A 334 -8.80 -18.99 -14.40
CA ASN A 334 -7.46 -18.82 -13.84
C ASN A 334 -7.09 -19.92 -12.82
N GLU A 335 -8.06 -20.65 -12.26
CA GLU A 335 -7.81 -21.84 -11.43
C GLU A 335 -7.25 -23.04 -12.23
N LYS A 336 -7.20 -22.98 -13.56
CA LYS A 336 -6.76 -24.06 -14.46
C LYS A 336 -5.34 -23.94 -15.00
N GLN A 337 -4.50 -23.08 -14.46
CA GLN A 337 -3.08 -23.04 -14.84
C GLN A 337 -2.31 -24.16 -14.15
N ASP A 338 -2.13 -25.26 -14.92
CA ASP A 338 -1.67 -26.59 -14.48
C ASP A 338 -0.17 -26.72 -14.14
N ASP A 339 0.62 -25.64 -14.10
CA ASP A 339 2.08 -25.76 -14.02
C ASP A 339 2.73 -25.35 -12.68
N ILE A 340 1.95 -24.96 -11.68
CA ILE A 340 2.48 -24.67 -10.36
C ILE A 340 2.00 -25.74 -9.40
N GLN A 341 2.94 -26.56 -8.87
CA GLN A 341 2.66 -27.57 -7.88
C GLN A 341 2.22 -26.94 -6.53
N ILE A 342 1.00 -26.41 -6.48
CA ILE A 342 0.35 -26.09 -5.23
C ILE A 342 -0.05 -27.41 -4.57
N HIS A 343 0.32 -27.59 -3.30
CA HIS A 343 -0.08 -28.77 -2.56
C HIS A 343 -1.59 -28.98 -2.68
N PRO A 344 -2.10 -30.19 -3.02
CA PRO A 344 -3.53 -30.45 -3.25
C PRO A 344 -4.45 -29.96 -2.13
N ASP A 345 -3.94 -29.97 -0.88
CA ASP A 345 -4.65 -29.54 0.33
C ASP A 345 -4.46 -28.06 0.67
N SER A 346 -3.68 -27.30 -0.12
CA SER A 346 -3.51 -25.86 0.10
C SER A 346 -4.79 -25.11 -0.25
N GLU A 347 -5.20 -24.19 0.64
CA GLU A 347 -6.27 -23.22 0.32
C GLU A 347 -5.78 -22.08 -0.61
N MET A 348 -4.50 -22.08 -0.98
CA MET A 348 -3.88 -21.04 -1.80
C MET A 348 -3.87 -21.42 -3.28
N MET A 349 -3.89 -20.40 -4.14
CA MET A 349 -3.71 -20.53 -5.59
C MET A 349 -2.73 -19.46 -6.08
N MET A 350 -1.88 -19.80 -7.05
CA MET A 350 -1.09 -18.82 -7.78
C MET A 350 -2.01 -18.01 -8.69
N VAL A 351 -1.92 -16.69 -8.61
CA VAL A 351 -2.72 -15.77 -9.43
C VAL A 351 -1.85 -15.15 -10.51
N MET A 352 -0.60 -14.87 -10.21
CA MET A 352 0.36 -14.27 -11.14
C MET A 352 1.77 -14.66 -10.73
N SER A 353 2.56 -15.21 -11.64
CA SER A 353 4.00 -15.36 -11.45
C SER A 353 4.75 -14.13 -11.94
N HIS A 354 5.93 -13.88 -11.37
CA HIS A 354 6.78 -12.76 -11.81
C HIS A 354 7.24 -12.92 -13.25
N GLU A 355 7.38 -14.15 -13.74
CA GLU A 355 7.73 -14.44 -15.14
C GLU A 355 6.59 -14.06 -16.10
N GLU A 356 5.34 -14.41 -15.77
CA GLU A 356 4.15 -14.01 -16.54
C GLU A 356 3.97 -12.49 -16.49
N LEU A 357 4.20 -11.88 -15.32
CA LEU A 357 4.14 -10.43 -15.18
C LEU A 357 5.18 -9.74 -16.09
N LEU A 358 6.42 -10.23 -16.11
CA LEU A 358 7.46 -9.72 -17.00
C LEU A 358 7.08 -9.87 -18.48
N GLN A 359 6.55 -11.01 -18.88
CA GLN A 359 6.07 -11.22 -20.25
C GLN A 359 4.96 -10.21 -20.58
N THR A 360 3.98 -10.06 -19.71
CA THR A 360 2.87 -9.11 -19.91
C THR A 360 3.37 -7.67 -20.05
N ILE A 361 4.37 -7.28 -19.26
CA ILE A 361 4.95 -5.93 -19.29
C ILE A 361 5.83 -5.72 -20.53
N GLN A 362 6.63 -6.71 -20.94
CA GLN A 362 7.47 -6.64 -22.14
C GLN A 362 6.65 -6.53 -23.43
N TYR A 363 5.47 -7.14 -23.47
CA TYR A 363 4.55 -7.06 -24.61
C TYR A 363 3.73 -5.77 -24.67
N ARG A 364 3.78 -4.93 -23.61
CA ARG A 364 2.91 -3.74 -23.49
C ARG A 364 3.73 -2.48 -23.19
N GLU A 365 4.25 -1.85 -24.20
CA GLU A 365 4.62 -0.45 -24.10
C GLU A 365 3.32 0.38 -24.14
N PHE A 366 2.92 0.96 -23.00
CA PHE A 366 1.76 1.83 -22.96
C PHE A 366 2.09 3.16 -23.66
N VAL A 367 1.37 3.44 -24.75
CA VAL A 367 1.51 4.69 -25.50
C VAL A 367 0.56 5.75 -24.96
N ASP A 368 -0.70 5.37 -24.68
CA ASP A 368 -1.73 6.26 -24.12
C ASP A 368 -2.89 5.45 -23.55
N SER A 369 -3.66 6.03 -22.63
CA SER A 369 -4.92 5.44 -22.14
C SER A 369 -6.01 6.51 -22.08
N ARG A 370 -7.12 6.28 -22.76
CA ARG A 370 -8.30 7.15 -22.75
C ARG A 370 -9.53 6.36 -22.30
N GLY A 371 -9.97 6.64 -21.07
CA GLY A 371 -11.19 6.04 -20.54
C GLY A 371 -11.07 4.52 -20.33
N GLU A 372 -11.81 3.72 -21.12
CA GLU A 372 -11.88 2.25 -21.01
C GLU A 372 -10.86 1.52 -21.89
N PHE A 373 -10.09 2.24 -22.70
CA PHE A 373 -9.18 1.71 -23.68
C PHE A 373 -7.76 2.17 -23.44
N ALA A 374 -6.78 1.31 -23.74
CA ALA A 374 -5.36 1.64 -23.74
C ALA A 374 -4.78 1.36 -25.13
N ILE A 375 -3.93 2.26 -25.61
CA ILE A 375 -3.12 2.04 -26.80
C ILE A 375 -1.83 1.37 -26.36
N ILE A 376 -1.54 0.21 -26.90
CA ILE A 376 -0.32 -0.55 -26.61
C ILE A 376 0.50 -0.76 -27.88
N LYS A 377 1.82 -0.80 -27.72
CA LYS A 377 2.74 -1.13 -28.80
C LYS A 377 3.17 -2.57 -28.66
N LEU A 378 3.03 -3.32 -29.75
CA LEU A 378 3.43 -4.72 -29.82
C LEU A 378 4.95 -4.87 -30.11
N PRO A 379 5.56 -6.06 -29.88
CA PRO A 379 6.98 -6.29 -30.10
C PRO A 379 7.42 -6.06 -31.56
N ASP A 380 6.53 -6.19 -32.52
CA ASP A 380 6.77 -5.93 -33.95
C ASP A 380 6.70 -4.43 -34.30
N GLY A 381 6.52 -3.57 -33.30
CA GLY A 381 6.41 -2.13 -33.44
C GLY A 381 5.03 -1.59 -33.79
N LYS A 382 4.07 -2.46 -34.10
CA LYS A 382 2.68 -2.07 -34.39
C LYS A 382 1.94 -1.66 -33.11
N MET A 383 0.97 -0.78 -33.26
CA MET A 383 0.08 -0.38 -32.18
C MET A 383 -1.26 -1.08 -32.27
N THR A 384 -1.89 -1.33 -31.14
CA THR A 384 -3.27 -1.80 -31.05
C THR A 384 -3.98 -1.17 -29.87
N VAL A 385 -5.30 -1.27 -29.84
CA VAL A 385 -6.13 -0.80 -28.73
C VAL A 385 -6.66 -2.01 -27.98
N VAL A 386 -6.50 -1.99 -26.66
CA VAL A 386 -7.04 -3.02 -25.77
C VAL A 386 -8.07 -2.42 -24.82
N ASN A 387 -9.07 -3.20 -24.43
CA ASN A 387 -10.04 -2.83 -23.41
C ASN A 387 -9.46 -3.06 -22.00
N ARG A 388 -10.27 -2.78 -20.96
CA ARG A 388 -9.88 -2.99 -19.55
C ARG A 388 -9.54 -4.44 -19.22
N GLN A 389 -10.08 -5.39 -19.96
CA GLN A 389 -9.83 -6.82 -19.79
C GLN A 389 -8.53 -7.25 -20.49
N GLY A 390 -7.88 -6.35 -21.24
CA GLY A 390 -6.69 -6.64 -22.02
C GLY A 390 -7.01 -7.30 -23.38
N GLU A 391 -8.29 -7.36 -23.76
CA GLU A 391 -8.72 -7.89 -25.04
C GLU A 391 -8.45 -6.85 -26.13
N GLN A 392 -7.92 -7.32 -27.25
CA GLN A 392 -7.65 -6.50 -28.42
C GLN A 392 -8.96 -6.04 -29.07
N VAL A 393 -9.12 -4.73 -29.22
CA VAL A 393 -10.33 -4.09 -29.77
C VAL A 393 -10.11 -3.66 -31.21
N LEU A 394 -8.86 -3.37 -31.58
CA LEU A 394 -8.47 -3.01 -32.94
C LEU A 394 -7.33 -3.90 -33.41
N GLU A 395 -7.33 -4.26 -34.70
CA GLU A 395 -6.23 -4.99 -35.34
C GLU A 395 -4.92 -4.18 -35.24
N PRO A 396 -3.76 -4.86 -35.05
CA PRO A 396 -2.48 -4.19 -35.01
C PRO A 396 -2.17 -3.42 -36.28
N GLY A 397 -1.78 -2.16 -36.17
CA GLY A 397 -1.46 -1.29 -37.30
C GLY A 397 -0.41 -0.23 -36.96
N ASP A 398 0.02 0.50 -37.97
CA ASP A 398 0.94 1.64 -37.86
C ASP A 398 0.12 2.92 -37.63
N TYR A 399 -0.49 3.05 -36.45
CA TYR A 399 -1.34 4.19 -36.10
C TYR A 399 -0.55 5.37 -35.53
#